data_2f9e4a428e9c449bedbea786ce01c233
#
_entry.id   2f9e4a428e9c449bedbea786ce01c233
#
_cell.length_a   1.000
_cell.length_b   1.000
_cell.length_c   1.000
_cell.angle_alpha   90.00
_cell.angle_beta   90.00
_cell.angle_gamma   90.00
#
_symmetry.space_group_name_H-M   'P 1'
#
loop_
_entity.id
_entity.type
_entity.pdbx_description
1 polymer ?
#
loop_
_entity_poly.entity_id
_entity_poly.type
_entity_poly.pdbx_seq_one_letter_code
_entity_poly.pdbx_strand_id
1 'polypeptide(L)'
;DLVRSRGLGDVYKRQDQKRYPDIIQAGPVGQRYYTNSSQLPVDHTSDLFRALQLQDELQCCYTGGTVFHMYMNEAISSPEACRDIVRKVLTRFRMPYLTVTPLFSVCEKHGYLRGEHEYCPFCDEELLHIHRHE
;
A
#
# COMPACT_ATOMS: atom_id res chain seq x y z
N ASP A 1 4.62 11.59 16.22
CA ASP A 1 3.26 11.98 15.78
C ASP A 1 2.52 10.92 14.96
N LEU A 2 3.20 10.05 14.22
CA LEU A 2 2.61 8.92 13.48
C LEU A 2 1.86 7.93 14.40
N VAL A 3 2.30 7.75 15.63
CA VAL A 3 1.65 6.87 16.62
C VAL A 3 0.29 7.43 17.05
N ARG A 4 0.10 8.75 17.07
CA ARG A 4 -1.17 9.39 17.45
C ARG A 4 -2.24 9.28 16.37
N SER A 5 -1.87 9.38 15.10
CA SER A 5 -2.85 9.23 14.01
C SER A 5 -3.36 7.80 13.88
N ARG A 6 -2.51 6.80 14.13
CA ARG A 6 -2.93 5.40 14.23
C ARG A 6 -3.89 5.16 15.40
N GLY A 7 -3.64 5.81 16.53
CA GLY A 7 -4.52 5.75 17.70
C GLY A 7 -5.95 6.21 17.41
N LEU A 8 -6.12 7.30 16.68
CA LEU A 8 -7.45 7.82 16.32
C LEU A 8 -8.19 6.88 15.36
N GLY A 9 -7.53 6.36 14.33
CA GLY A 9 -8.12 5.39 13.41
C GLY A 9 -8.62 4.14 14.11
N ASP A 10 -7.87 3.62 15.07
CA ASP A 10 -8.28 2.46 15.88
C ASP A 10 -9.46 2.77 16.80
N VAL A 11 -9.54 3.97 17.37
CA VAL A 11 -10.67 4.39 18.19
C VAL A 11 -11.95 4.46 17.34
N TYR A 12 -11.91 5.13 16.20
CA TYR A 12 -13.06 5.21 15.30
C TYR A 12 -13.50 3.83 14.80
N LYS A 13 -12.57 3.00 14.38
CA LYS A 13 -12.84 1.61 13.97
C LYS A 13 -13.64 0.84 15.02
N ARG A 14 -13.20 0.90 16.28
CA ARG A 14 -13.88 0.21 17.39
C ARG A 14 -15.25 0.80 17.70
N GLN A 15 -15.39 2.11 17.60
CA GLN A 15 -16.68 2.80 17.79
C GLN A 15 -17.67 2.43 16.70
N ASP A 16 -17.22 2.43 15.46
CA ASP A 16 -18.06 2.12 14.31
C ASP A 16 -18.50 0.66 14.32
N GLN A 17 -17.62 -0.27 14.67
CA GLN A 17 -17.99 -1.68 14.85
C GLN A 17 -19.08 -1.90 15.90
N LYS A 18 -19.06 -1.09 16.98
CA LYS A 18 -20.10 -1.17 18.02
C LYS A 18 -21.44 -0.57 17.57
N ARG A 19 -21.40 0.52 16.81
CA ARG A 19 -22.60 1.23 16.32
C ARG A 19 -23.21 0.56 15.10
N TYR A 20 -22.37 0.01 14.25
CA TYR A 20 -22.71 -0.57 12.95
C TYR A 20 -22.01 -1.91 12.78
N PRO A 21 -22.56 -3.00 13.36
CA PRO A 21 -21.92 -4.32 13.34
C PRO A 21 -21.61 -4.85 11.93
N ASP A 22 -22.41 -4.42 10.95
CA ASP A 22 -22.30 -4.85 9.54
C ASP A 22 -21.37 -3.95 8.70
N ILE A 23 -20.67 -2.98 9.32
CA ILE A 23 -19.76 -2.10 8.58
C ILE A 23 -18.62 -2.89 7.96
N ILE A 24 -18.40 -2.70 6.66
CA ILE A 24 -17.33 -3.36 5.93
C ILE A 24 -16.01 -2.65 6.21
N GLN A 25 -15.01 -3.42 6.62
CA GLN A 25 -13.66 -2.95 6.89
C GLN A 25 -12.65 -3.84 6.17
N ALA A 26 -11.52 -3.27 5.79
CA ALA A 26 -10.41 -3.99 5.21
C ALA A 26 -9.64 -4.82 6.25
N GLY A 27 -8.80 -5.74 5.78
CA GLY A 27 -7.92 -6.58 6.60
C GLY A 27 -8.57 -7.85 7.16
N PRO A 28 -7.75 -8.75 7.69
CA PRO A 28 -8.19 -10.02 8.26
C PRO A 28 -8.95 -9.82 9.58
N VAL A 29 -9.66 -10.86 10.00
CA VAL A 29 -10.36 -10.87 11.29
C VAL A 29 -9.36 -10.63 12.42
N GLY A 30 -9.65 -9.65 13.28
CA GLY A 30 -8.77 -9.25 14.39
C GLY A 30 -7.79 -8.12 14.05
N GLN A 31 -7.53 -7.85 12.76
CA GLN A 31 -6.66 -6.77 12.30
C GLN A 31 -7.37 -5.89 11.26
N ARG A 32 -8.63 -5.58 11.51
CA ARG A 32 -9.43 -4.72 10.63
C ARG A 32 -8.91 -3.29 10.65
N TYR A 33 -8.95 -2.62 9.47
CA TYR A 33 -8.53 -1.24 9.31
C TYR A 33 -9.39 -0.50 8.27
N TYR A 34 -9.29 0.82 8.26
CA TYR A 34 -9.84 1.64 7.19
C TYR A 34 -8.74 1.98 6.19
N THR A 35 -9.07 1.92 4.91
CA THR A 35 -8.20 2.43 3.86
C THR A 35 -8.35 3.95 3.75
N ASN A 36 -7.31 4.62 3.28
CA ASN A 36 -7.39 6.04 2.98
C ASN A 36 -8.22 6.24 1.71
N SER A 37 -9.23 7.10 1.79
CA SER A 37 -10.15 7.39 0.69
C SER A 37 -10.72 6.09 0.08
N SER A 38 -10.73 5.98 -1.24
CA SER A 38 -11.21 4.81 -1.99
C SER A 38 -10.08 3.85 -2.40
N GLN A 39 -8.93 3.92 -1.75
CA GLN A 39 -7.81 3.07 -2.11
C GLN A 39 -8.07 1.61 -1.75
N LEU A 40 -7.61 0.71 -2.61
CA LEU A 40 -7.66 -0.71 -2.31
C LEU A 40 -6.80 -1.05 -1.11
N PRO A 41 -7.24 -2.00 -0.27
CA PRO A 41 -6.37 -2.61 0.72
C PRO A 41 -5.11 -3.15 0.07
N VAL A 42 -3.96 -3.01 0.72
CA VAL A 42 -2.66 -3.44 0.18
C VAL A 42 -2.56 -4.94 -0.04
N ASP A 43 -3.34 -5.70 0.71
CA ASP A 43 -3.45 -7.16 0.67
C ASP A 43 -4.58 -7.67 -0.23
N HIS A 44 -5.31 -6.75 -0.93
CA HIS A 44 -6.45 -7.13 -1.76
C HIS A 44 -6.05 -8.00 -2.96
N THR A 45 -4.95 -7.68 -3.60
CA THR A 45 -4.41 -8.47 -4.72
C THR A 45 -2.91 -8.21 -4.90
N SER A 46 -2.17 -9.26 -5.24
CA SER A 46 -0.77 -9.18 -5.66
C SER A 46 -0.61 -8.82 -7.14
N ASP A 47 -1.69 -8.89 -7.92
CA ASP A 47 -1.68 -8.53 -9.34
C ASP A 47 -1.92 -7.03 -9.53
N LEU A 48 -0.85 -6.35 -9.91
CA LEU A 48 -0.85 -4.92 -10.18
C LEU A 48 -1.89 -4.51 -11.24
N PHE A 49 -2.01 -5.25 -12.33
CA PHE A 49 -2.94 -4.90 -13.40
C PHE A 49 -4.40 -5.08 -12.96
N ARG A 50 -4.65 -6.06 -12.12
CA ARG A 50 -5.97 -6.24 -11.51
C ARG A 50 -6.33 -5.09 -10.58
N ALA A 51 -5.39 -4.65 -9.75
CA ALA A 51 -5.58 -3.47 -8.89
C ALA A 51 -5.85 -2.20 -9.72
N LEU A 52 -5.08 -1.99 -10.80
CA LEU A 52 -5.26 -0.88 -11.72
C LEU A 52 -6.65 -0.90 -12.39
N GLN A 53 -7.11 -2.06 -12.86
CA GLN A 53 -8.44 -2.20 -13.45
C GLN A 53 -9.56 -1.81 -12.48
N LEU A 54 -9.47 -2.28 -11.22
CA LEU A 54 -10.46 -1.97 -10.20
C LEU A 54 -10.49 -0.48 -9.83
N GLN A 55 -9.33 0.17 -9.82
CA GLN A 55 -9.21 1.57 -9.45
C GLN A 55 -9.46 2.55 -10.60
N ASP A 56 -9.23 2.14 -11.85
CA ASP A 56 -9.33 3.03 -13.01
C ASP A 56 -10.72 3.67 -13.14
N GLU A 57 -11.76 2.85 -13.08
CA GLU A 57 -13.13 3.34 -13.21
C GLU A 57 -13.51 4.27 -12.04
N LEU A 58 -13.12 3.87 -10.82
CA LEU A 58 -13.45 4.61 -9.62
C LEU A 58 -12.71 5.95 -9.56
N GLN A 59 -11.42 5.97 -9.83
CA GLN A 59 -10.61 7.18 -9.77
C GLN A 59 -10.97 8.20 -10.85
N CYS A 60 -11.49 7.76 -12.00
CA CYS A 60 -12.00 8.66 -13.03
C CYS A 60 -13.29 9.42 -12.61
N CYS A 61 -13.97 8.97 -11.57
CA CYS A 61 -15.17 9.63 -11.05
C CYS A 61 -14.85 10.77 -10.07
N TYR A 62 -13.59 10.92 -9.65
CA TYR A 62 -13.21 12.00 -8.74
C TYR A 62 -13.20 13.35 -9.44
N THR A 63 -13.68 14.36 -8.73
CA THR A 63 -13.63 15.76 -9.16
C THR A 63 -12.38 16.49 -8.68
N GLY A 64 -11.59 15.87 -7.83
CA GLY A 64 -10.36 16.41 -7.24
C GLY A 64 -9.18 15.45 -7.38
N GLY A 65 -8.08 15.79 -6.74
CA GLY A 65 -6.85 14.99 -6.81
C GLY A 65 -7.05 13.56 -6.33
N THR A 66 -6.55 12.62 -7.12
CA THR A 66 -6.49 11.20 -6.79
C THR A 66 -5.12 10.65 -7.14
N VAL A 67 -4.68 9.60 -6.45
CA VAL A 67 -3.41 8.95 -6.69
C VAL A 67 -3.58 7.43 -6.57
N PHE A 68 -2.91 6.71 -7.46
CA PHE A 68 -2.77 5.27 -7.33
C PHE A 68 -1.38 4.94 -6.77
N HIS A 69 -1.33 4.35 -5.58
CA HIS A 69 -0.08 3.90 -4.97
C HIS A 69 0.21 2.46 -5.40
N MET A 70 1.27 2.31 -6.18
CA MET A 70 1.78 1.02 -6.62
C MET A 70 2.89 0.58 -5.68
N TYR A 71 2.60 -0.42 -4.86
CA TYR A 71 3.60 -1.05 -4.01
C TYR A 71 4.20 -2.25 -4.72
N MET A 72 5.52 -2.29 -4.81
CA MET A 72 6.23 -3.38 -5.47
C MET A 72 7.06 -4.15 -4.44
N ASN A 73 6.84 -5.45 -4.38
CA ASN A 73 7.59 -6.35 -3.48
C ASN A 73 9.06 -6.52 -3.91
N GLU A 74 9.39 -6.05 -5.09
CA GLU A 74 10.74 -6.13 -5.63
C GLU A 74 11.22 -4.76 -6.11
N ALA A 75 12.52 -4.51 -5.98
CA ALA A 75 13.12 -3.33 -6.59
C ALA A 75 13.03 -3.44 -8.12
N ILE A 76 12.67 -2.35 -8.77
CA ILE A 76 12.69 -2.28 -10.23
C ILE A 76 14.14 -2.44 -10.69
N SER A 77 14.37 -3.41 -11.57
CA SER A 77 15.71 -3.84 -11.99
C SER A 77 16.50 -2.79 -12.76
N SER A 78 15.81 -1.88 -13.45
CA SER A 78 16.44 -0.84 -14.23
C SER A 78 15.54 0.37 -14.45
N PRO A 79 16.10 1.54 -14.80
CA PRO A 79 15.32 2.71 -15.20
C PRO A 79 14.42 2.45 -16.42
N GLU A 80 14.85 1.60 -17.33
CA GLU A 80 14.09 1.23 -18.53
C GLU A 80 12.85 0.43 -18.16
N ALA A 81 12.97 -0.53 -17.24
CA ALA A 81 11.85 -1.31 -16.71
C ALA A 81 10.83 -0.40 -16.00
N CYS A 82 11.30 0.55 -15.20
CA CYS A 82 10.45 1.55 -14.57
C CYS A 82 9.68 2.38 -15.61
N ARG A 83 10.39 2.91 -16.59
CA ARG A 83 9.79 3.70 -17.68
C ARG A 83 8.73 2.90 -18.43
N ASP A 84 8.99 1.61 -18.71
CA ASP A 84 8.06 0.76 -19.46
C ASP A 84 6.80 0.43 -18.62
N ILE A 85 6.93 0.24 -17.31
CA ILE A 85 5.78 0.09 -16.40
C ILE A 85 4.93 1.36 -16.44
N VAL A 86 5.53 2.52 -16.20
CA VAL A 86 4.84 3.82 -16.21
C VAL A 86 4.15 4.06 -17.54
N ARG A 87 4.85 3.83 -18.65
CA ARG A 87 4.28 3.97 -20.01
C ARG A 87 3.08 3.06 -20.20
N LYS A 88 3.17 1.77 -19.83
CA LYS A 88 2.06 0.82 -19.93
C LYS A 88 0.85 1.26 -19.11
N VAL A 89 1.06 1.74 -17.90
CA VAL A 89 -0.03 2.23 -17.05
C VAL A 89 -0.68 3.45 -17.68
N LEU A 90 0.08 4.49 -18.02
CA LEU A 90 -0.45 5.74 -18.55
C LEU A 90 -1.07 5.61 -19.95
N THR A 91 -0.72 4.57 -20.72
CA THR A 91 -1.33 4.31 -22.04
C THR A 91 -2.58 3.45 -21.99
N ARG A 92 -2.75 2.62 -20.96
CA ARG A 92 -3.86 1.68 -20.85
C ARG A 92 -4.94 2.09 -19.87
N PHE A 93 -4.59 2.93 -18.91
CA PHE A 93 -5.47 3.39 -17.85
C PHE A 93 -5.58 4.91 -17.86
N ARG A 94 -6.69 5.42 -17.36
CA ARG A 94 -7.01 6.86 -17.34
C ARG A 94 -6.60 7.53 -16.02
N MET A 95 -5.78 6.86 -15.22
CA MET A 95 -5.36 7.38 -13.92
C MET A 95 -4.52 8.65 -14.10
N PRO A 96 -4.89 9.75 -13.44
CA PRO A 96 -4.19 11.03 -13.62
C PRO A 96 -2.86 11.09 -12.88
N TYR A 97 -2.68 10.28 -11.84
CA TYR A 97 -1.47 10.28 -11.02
C TYR A 97 -1.20 8.91 -10.41
N LEU A 98 0.05 8.49 -10.47
CA LEU A 98 0.49 7.25 -9.84
C LEU A 98 1.83 7.45 -9.12
N THR A 99 2.05 6.67 -8.08
CA THR A 99 3.35 6.54 -7.42
C THR A 99 3.83 5.09 -7.50
N VAL A 100 5.12 4.91 -7.64
CA VAL A 100 5.77 3.60 -7.61
C VAL A 100 6.66 3.55 -6.39
N THR A 101 6.30 2.71 -5.44
CA THR A 101 7.01 2.60 -4.15
C THR A 101 7.53 1.17 -3.99
N PRO A 102 8.84 0.97 -4.10
CA PRO A 102 9.43 -0.32 -3.78
C PRO A 102 9.35 -0.58 -2.27
N LEU A 103 8.99 -1.81 -1.90
CA LEU A 103 9.04 -2.25 -0.52
C LEU A 103 10.45 -2.77 -0.20
N PHE A 104 10.95 -2.40 0.96
CA PHE A 104 12.20 -2.91 1.49
C PHE A 104 12.16 -2.89 3.02
N SER A 105 12.91 -3.82 3.60
CA SER A 105 13.15 -3.90 5.04
C SER A 105 14.54 -3.37 5.37
N VAL A 106 14.77 -2.95 6.59
CA VAL A 106 16.09 -2.47 7.02
C VAL A 106 16.60 -3.27 8.20
N CYS A 107 17.77 -3.83 8.04
CA CYS A 107 18.55 -4.41 9.12
C CYS A 107 19.59 -3.42 9.60
N GLU A 108 19.72 -3.22 10.90
CA GLU A 108 20.71 -2.31 11.46
C GLU A 108 22.15 -2.70 11.09
N LYS A 109 22.41 -4.01 10.93
CA LYS A 109 23.75 -4.54 10.61
C LYS A 109 24.00 -4.65 9.10
N HIS A 110 22.96 -5.02 8.31
CA HIS A 110 23.11 -5.35 6.89
C HIS A 110 22.50 -4.29 5.94
N GLY A 111 21.86 -3.26 6.49
CA GLY A 111 21.28 -2.19 5.70
C GLY A 111 19.98 -2.61 4.99
N TYR A 112 19.77 -2.10 3.77
CA TYR A 112 18.54 -2.30 3.01
C TYR A 112 18.45 -3.70 2.42
N LEU A 113 17.34 -4.38 2.70
CA LEU A 113 16.97 -5.69 2.18
C LEU A 113 15.77 -5.54 1.25
N ARG A 114 15.80 -6.15 0.09
CA ARG A 114 14.72 -6.10 -0.88
C ARG A 114 13.53 -6.92 -0.40
N GLY A 115 12.33 -6.34 -0.52
CA GLY A 115 11.09 -6.99 -0.11
C GLY A 115 10.75 -6.77 1.37
N GLU A 116 9.65 -7.36 1.78
CA GLU A 116 9.16 -7.32 3.15
C GLU A 116 9.62 -8.59 3.89
N HIS A 117 10.43 -8.40 4.92
CA HIS A 117 10.95 -9.47 5.75
C HIS A 117 10.67 -9.15 7.22
N GLU A 118 10.24 -10.14 8.00
CA GLU A 118 10.12 -10.00 9.46
C GLU A 118 11.49 -10.13 10.13
N TYR A 119 12.34 -11.01 9.59
CA TYR A 119 13.67 -11.27 10.12
C TYR A 119 14.73 -11.11 9.03
N CYS A 120 15.90 -10.67 9.43
CA CYS A 120 17.01 -10.54 8.51
C CYS A 120 17.51 -11.91 8.08
N PRO A 121 17.58 -12.23 6.77
CA PRO A 121 18.06 -13.53 6.30
C PRO A 121 19.55 -13.77 6.55
N PHE A 122 20.28 -12.75 7.03
CA PHE A 122 21.72 -12.84 7.28
C PHE A 122 22.10 -12.90 8.77
N CYS A 123 21.22 -12.43 9.68
CA CYS A 123 21.54 -12.43 11.11
C CYS A 123 20.36 -12.82 11.99
N ASP A 124 19.23 -13.21 11.44
CA ASP A 124 17.99 -13.59 12.13
C ASP A 124 17.46 -12.55 13.15
N GLU A 125 17.95 -11.30 13.08
CA GLU A 125 17.45 -10.21 13.89
C GLU A 125 16.11 -9.68 13.32
N GLU A 126 15.21 -9.32 14.21
CA GLU A 126 13.93 -8.69 13.84
C GLU A 126 14.21 -7.38 13.09
N LEU A 127 13.55 -7.22 11.94
CA LEU A 127 13.79 -6.08 11.08
C LEU A 127 12.90 -4.90 11.45
N LEU A 128 13.48 -3.72 11.39
CA LEU A 128 12.71 -2.49 11.41
C LEU A 128 11.92 -2.40 10.10
N HIS A 129 10.61 -2.58 10.19
CA HIS A 129 9.73 -2.27 9.08
C HIS A 129 9.79 -0.78 8.80
N ILE A 130 10.48 -0.38 7.72
CA ILE A 130 10.37 1.01 7.27
C ILE A 130 8.97 1.17 6.73
N HIS A 131 8.20 1.86 7.53
CA HIS A 131 6.86 2.27 7.20
C HIS A 131 6.87 3.08 5.90
N ARG A 132 5.99 2.67 5.02
CA ARG A 132 5.41 3.46 3.95
C ARG A 132 5.39 4.93 4.35
N HIS A 133 6.08 5.75 3.61
CA HIS A 133 5.78 7.17 3.62
C HIS A 133 4.38 7.31 2.99
N GLU A 134 3.40 7.58 3.84
CA GLU A 134 2.11 8.10 3.42
C GLU A 134 2.27 9.51 2.88
#